data_01f011fd2f83e8a4d5e0f59c48531a7c
#
_entry.id   01f011fd2f83e8a4d5e0f59c48531a7c
#
_cell.length_a   1.000
_cell.length_b   1.000
_cell.length_c   1.000
_cell.angle_alpha   90.00
_cell.angle_beta   90.00
_cell.angle_gamma   90.00
#
_symmetry.space_group_name_H-M   'P 1'
#
loop_
_entity.id
_entity.type
_entity.pdbx_description
1 polymer ?
#
loop_
_entity_poly.entity_id
_entity_poly.type
_entity_poly.pdbx_seq_one_letter_code
_entity_poly.pdbx_strand_id
1 'polypeptide(L)'
;MPPLDHFPWINGKFLGIEWTVWKMVGWTGNAIFFSRFLVQWHATEKRKQVVVPALFWWLSIAGSLVLLAYALFYKHDSVFIFSCAFNWIPYIRNLVIHHRHARAQRQCAECGLLSPPSASYCSRCGARLADPAAAAGHASGAP
;
A
#
# COMPACT_ATOMS: atom_id res chain seq x y z
N MET A 1 13.18 -15.25 30.91
CA MET A 1 11.80 -15.02 30.49
C MET A 1 11.23 -16.40 30.20
N PRO A 2 10.08 -16.79 30.75
CA PRO A 2 9.47 -18.06 30.39
C PRO A 2 9.13 -18.05 28.91
N PRO A 3 9.35 -19.14 28.18
CA PRO A 3 9.03 -19.21 26.77
C PRO A 3 7.52 -19.02 26.61
N LEU A 4 7.10 -17.98 25.86
CA LEU A 4 5.70 -17.74 25.44
C LEU A 4 5.24 -18.79 24.40
N ASP A 5 5.89 -19.95 24.40
CA ASP A 5 5.80 -20.93 23.33
C ASP A 5 4.54 -21.79 23.40
N HIS A 6 3.83 -21.79 24.52
CA HIS A 6 2.65 -22.63 24.73
C HIS A 6 1.49 -21.85 25.32
N PHE A 7 0.58 -21.46 24.47
CA PHE A 7 -0.75 -21.03 24.91
C PHE A 7 -1.55 -22.29 25.31
N PRO A 8 -2.05 -22.41 26.57
CA PRO A 8 -2.59 -23.66 27.11
C PRO A 8 -3.84 -24.21 26.40
N TRP A 9 -4.49 -23.43 25.56
CA TRP A 9 -5.69 -23.85 24.81
C TRP A 9 -5.42 -24.11 23.32
N ILE A 10 -4.18 -23.93 22.82
CA ILE A 10 -3.74 -24.25 21.47
C ILE A 10 -2.88 -25.52 21.42
N ASN A 11 -2.86 -26.31 22.48
CA ASN A 11 -2.04 -27.52 22.63
C ASN A 11 -2.58 -28.73 21.83
N GLY A 12 -3.24 -28.49 20.69
CA GLY A 12 -3.62 -29.51 19.75
C GLY A 12 -2.80 -29.38 18.46
N LYS A 13 -2.18 -30.47 18.02
CA LYS A 13 -1.66 -30.57 16.64
C LYS A 13 -2.83 -30.50 15.67
N PHE A 14 -3.16 -29.33 15.18
CA PHE A 14 -4.11 -29.20 14.09
C PHE A 14 -3.34 -29.29 12.76
N LEU A 15 -3.68 -30.25 11.91
CA LEU A 15 -2.99 -30.55 10.65
C LEU A 15 -1.47 -30.90 10.82
N GLY A 16 -1.08 -31.50 11.95
CA GLY A 16 0.32 -31.86 12.21
C GLY A 16 1.23 -30.68 12.58
N ILE A 17 0.68 -29.47 12.72
CA ILE A 17 1.41 -28.25 13.02
C ILE A 17 1.24 -27.92 14.52
N GLU A 18 2.34 -27.76 15.23
CA GLU A 18 2.32 -27.23 16.59
C GLU A 18 2.06 -25.73 16.57
N TRP A 19 0.94 -25.30 17.12
CA TRP A 19 0.53 -23.90 17.14
C TRP A 19 1.22 -23.15 18.28
N THR A 20 2.12 -22.26 17.93
CA THR A 20 2.73 -21.30 18.84
C THR A 20 2.23 -19.90 18.54
N VAL A 21 2.27 -18.99 19.52
CA VAL A 21 1.89 -17.58 19.34
C VAL A 21 2.66 -16.96 18.17
N TRP A 22 3.94 -17.24 18.05
CA TRP A 22 4.79 -16.75 16.96
C TRP A 22 4.36 -17.26 15.58
N LYS A 23 3.92 -18.51 15.48
CA LYS A 23 3.36 -19.03 14.22
C LYS A 23 2.06 -18.32 13.84
N MET A 24 1.22 -17.96 14.82
CA MET A 24 0.02 -17.16 14.57
C MET A 24 0.39 -15.76 14.05
N VAL A 25 1.41 -15.11 14.61
CA VAL A 25 1.93 -13.83 14.11
C VAL A 25 2.41 -13.96 12.65
N GLY A 26 3.17 -15.01 12.34
CA GLY A 26 3.62 -15.28 10.98
C GLY A 26 2.45 -15.51 10.00
N TRP A 27 1.44 -16.28 10.38
CA TRP A 27 0.24 -16.50 9.57
C TRP A 27 -0.57 -15.22 9.37
N THR A 28 -0.71 -14.41 10.41
CA THR A 28 -1.37 -13.10 10.32
C THR A 28 -0.61 -12.17 9.36
N GLY A 29 0.72 -12.12 9.46
CA GLY A 29 1.55 -11.37 8.53
C GLY A 29 1.37 -11.80 7.08
N ASN A 30 1.35 -13.12 6.83
CA ASN A 30 1.08 -13.67 5.50
C ASN A 30 -0.34 -13.33 5.00
N ALA A 31 -1.35 -13.41 5.85
CA ALA A 31 -2.73 -13.07 5.48
C ALA A 31 -2.85 -11.58 5.10
N ILE A 32 -2.26 -10.67 5.89
CA ILE A 32 -2.20 -9.23 5.59
C ILE A 32 -1.45 -9.01 4.26
N PHE A 33 -0.31 -9.66 4.10
CA PHE A 33 0.49 -9.51 2.88
C PHE A 33 -0.22 -10.07 1.65
N PHE A 34 -0.96 -11.16 1.77
CA PHE A 34 -1.75 -11.74 0.68
C PHE A 34 -2.98 -10.92 0.35
N SER A 35 -3.63 -10.31 1.35
CA SER A 35 -4.86 -9.51 1.15
C SER A 35 -4.66 -8.36 0.17
N ARG A 36 -3.43 -7.87 -0.03
CA ARG A 36 -3.10 -6.85 -1.04
C ARG A 36 -3.48 -7.26 -2.45
N PHE A 37 -3.33 -8.55 -2.79
CA PHE A 37 -3.70 -9.07 -4.10
C PHE A 37 -5.21 -9.10 -4.29
N LEU A 38 -5.97 -9.42 -3.24
CA LEU A 38 -7.43 -9.38 -3.27
C LEU A 38 -7.94 -7.96 -3.48
N VAL A 39 -7.32 -6.98 -2.81
CA VAL A 39 -7.64 -5.55 -2.98
C VAL A 39 -7.33 -5.09 -4.40
N GLN A 40 -6.17 -5.47 -4.95
CA GLN A 40 -5.80 -5.13 -6.32
C GLN A 40 -6.75 -5.78 -7.33
N TRP A 41 -7.07 -7.06 -7.15
CA TRP A 41 -7.98 -7.78 -8.03
C TRP A 41 -9.37 -7.13 -8.02
N HIS A 42 -9.93 -6.87 -6.85
CA HIS A 42 -11.23 -6.20 -6.71
C HIS A 42 -11.24 -4.80 -7.36
N ALA A 43 -10.19 -4.02 -7.14
CA ALA A 43 -10.06 -2.68 -7.74
C ALA A 43 -9.97 -2.73 -9.27
N THR A 44 -9.23 -3.69 -9.82
CA THR A 44 -9.11 -3.93 -11.26
C THR A 44 -10.42 -4.36 -11.88
N GLU A 45 -11.13 -5.31 -11.23
CA GLU A 45 -12.43 -5.80 -11.70
C GLU A 45 -13.48 -4.68 -11.74
N LYS A 46 -13.56 -3.87 -10.68
CA LYS A 46 -14.50 -2.76 -10.58
C LYS A 46 -14.23 -1.66 -11.61
N ARG A 47 -12.96 -1.39 -11.93
CA ARG A 47 -12.58 -0.30 -12.85
C ARG A 47 -12.40 -0.76 -14.30
N LYS A 48 -12.42 -2.07 -14.56
CA LYS A 48 -12.12 -2.68 -15.89
C LYS A 48 -10.78 -2.23 -16.47
N GLN A 49 -9.85 -1.81 -15.60
CA GLN A 49 -8.50 -1.34 -15.95
C GLN A 49 -7.54 -1.81 -14.88
N VAL A 50 -6.30 -2.10 -15.24
CA VAL A 50 -5.26 -2.46 -14.27
C VAL A 50 -4.94 -1.26 -13.38
N VAL A 51 -5.35 -1.33 -12.12
CA VAL A 51 -5.18 -0.26 -11.14
C VAL A 51 -4.53 -0.80 -9.88
N VAL A 52 -3.55 -0.08 -9.38
CA VAL A 52 -2.92 -0.38 -8.08
C VAL A 52 -3.38 0.67 -7.07
N PRO A 53 -4.34 0.35 -6.18
CA PRO A 53 -4.82 1.29 -5.19
C PRO A 53 -3.76 1.55 -4.10
N ALA A 54 -3.81 2.72 -3.45
CA ALA A 54 -2.87 3.07 -2.36
C ALA A 54 -2.89 2.03 -1.21
N LEU A 55 -4.05 1.43 -0.95
CA LEU A 55 -4.22 0.38 0.06
C LEU A 55 -3.32 -0.84 -0.18
N PHE A 56 -3.02 -1.17 -1.45
CA PHE A 56 -2.08 -2.23 -1.79
C PHE A 56 -0.69 -1.99 -1.18
N TRP A 57 -0.21 -0.75 -1.23
CA TRP A 57 1.10 -0.38 -0.70
C TRP A 57 1.12 -0.40 0.83
N TRP A 58 0.06 0.10 1.47
CA TRP A 58 -0.09 0.06 2.92
C TRP A 58 -0.14 -1.37 3.48
N LEU A 59 -0.92 -2.25 2.85
CA LEU A 59 -0.98 -3.67 3.24
C LEU A 59 0.37 -4.37 3.03
N SER A 60 1.10 -4.00 1.97
CA SER A 60 2.43 -4.54 1.70
C SER A 60 3.43 -4.15 2.77
N ILE A 61 3.43 -2.90 3.21
CA ILE A 61 4.29 -2.41 4.29
C ILE A 61 3.92 -3.10 5.61
N ALA A 62 2.65 -3.08 5.99
CA ALA A 62 2.18 -3.68 7.23
C ALA A 62 2.50 -5.18 7.29
N GLY A 63 2.15 -5.94 6.25
CA GLY A 63 2.44 -7.38 6.18
C GLY A 63 3.92 -7.69 6.24
N SER A 64 4.77 -6.94 5.51
CA SER A 64 6.22 -7.15 5.53
C SER A 64 6.85 -6.82 6.88
N LEU A 65 6.35 -5.82 7.61
CA LEU A 65 6.82 -5.51 8.95
C LEU A 65 6.47 -6.60 9.97
N VAL A 66 5.25 -7.14 9.91
CA VAL A 66 4.84 -8.27 10.77
C VAL A 66 5.67 -9.51 10.48
N LEU A 67 5.92 -9.82 9.19
CA LEU A 67 6.77 -10.94 8.80
C LEU A 67 8.23 -10.72 9.20
N LEU A 68 8.75 -9.49 9.10
CA LEU A 68 10.08 -9.14 9.58
C LEU A 68 10.21 -9.34 11.08
N ALA A 69 9.21 -8.90 11.87
CA ALA A 69 9.19 -9.15 13.31
C ALA A 69 9.20 -10.65 13.63
N TYR A 70 8.39 -11.44 12.93
CA TYR A 70 8.40 -12.90 13.05
C TYR A 70 9.76 -13.50 12.72
N ALA A 71 10.41 -13.04 11.65
CA ALA A 71 11.73 -13.49 11.23
C ALA A 71 12.83 -13.18 12.26
N LEU A 72 12.81 -11.97 12.83
CA LEU A 72 13.79 -11.51 13.81
C LEU A 72 13.64 -12.19 15.18
N PHE A 73 12.41 -12.32 15.67
CA PHE A 73 12.17 -12.79 17.04
C PHE A 73 11.99 -14.29 17.16
N TYR A 74 11.61 -14.99 16.11
CA TYR A 74 11.32 -16.42 16.16
C TYR A 74 12.21 -17.29 15.30
N LYS A 75 12.29 -17.00 13.99
CA LYS A 75 12.98 -17.87 13.04
C LYS A 75 14.50 -17.67 13.00
N HIS A 76 14.98 -16.44 13.22
CA HIS A 76 16.41 -16.07 13.09
C HIS A 76 17.06 -16.50 11.75
N ASP A 77 16.25 -16.54 10.68
CA ASP A 77 16.69 -16.94 9.35
C ASP A 77 17.18 -15.68 8.61
N SER A 78 18.47 -15.62 8.31
CA SER A 78 19.11 -14.48 7.65
C SER A 78 18.56 -14.20 6.26
N VAL A 79 18.19 -15.23 5.49
CA VAL A 79 17.63 -15.09 4.14
C VAL A 79 16.25 -14.46 4.20
N PHE A 80 15.43 -14.92 5.15
CA PHE A 80 14.08 -14.40 5.35
C PHE A 80 14.08 -12.98 5.92
N ILE A 81 14.99 -12.69 6.86
CA ILE A 81 15.18 -11.33 7.40
C ILE A 81 15.60 -10.38 6.28
N PHE A 82 16.59 -10.75 5.46
CA PHE A 82 17.05 -9.92 4.35
C PHE A 82 15.92 -9.65 3.34
N SER A 83 15.20 -10.67 2.95
CA SER A 83 14.06 -10.59 2.03
C SER A 83 12.98 -9.61 2.54
N CYS A 84 12.61 -9.69 3.82
CA CYS A 84 11.60 -8.81 4.40
C CYS A 84 12.12 -7.39 4.66
N ALA A 85 13.41 -7.23 5.02
CA ALA A 85 14.00 -5.94 5.36
C ALA A 85 14.07 -4.97 4.18
N PHE A 86 14.32 -5.46 2.97
CA PHE A 86 14.43 -4.60 1.78
C PHE A 86 13.13 -4.40 1.01
N ASN A 87 12.12 -5.19 1.30
CA ASN A 87 10.87 -5.21 0.54
C ASN A 87 10.04 -3.92 0.70
N TRP A 88 10.19 -3.20 1.82
CA TRP A 88 9.44 -1.97 2.10
C TRP A 88 9.95 -0.75 1.32
N ILE A 89 11.21 -0.76 0.85
CA ILE A 89 11.80 0.36 0.11
C ILE A 89 10.99 0.70 -1.16
N PRO A 90 10.73 -0.25 -2.10
CA PRO A 90 9.91 0.04 -3.26
C PRO A 90 8.46 0.38 -2.90
N TYR A 91 7.93 -0.16 -1.79
CA TYR A 91 6.56 0.15 -1.37
C TYR A 91 6.40 1.60 -0.93
N ILE A 92 7.32 2.12 -0.11
CA ILE A 92 7.32 3.52 0.30
C ILE A 92 7.52 4.44 -0.91
N ARG A 93 8.49 4.12 -1.77
CA ARG A 93 8.72 4.91 -2.99
C ARG A 93 7.46 5.02 -3.85
N ASN A 94 6.80 3.89 -4.10
CA ASN A 94 5.59 3.86 -4.92
C ASN A 94 4.41 4.58 -4.24
N LEU A 95 4.29 4.48 -2.93
CA LEU A 95 3.29 5.21 -2.15
C LEU A 95 3.50 6.73 -2.25
N VAL A 96 4.75 7.20 -2.13
CA VAL A 96 5.10 8.62 -2.30
C VAL A 96 4.75 9.10 -3.71
N ILE A 97 5.09 8.32 -4.75
CA ILE A 97 4.76 8.64 -6.14
C ILE A 97 3.24 8.70 -6.32
N HIS A 98 2.52 7.71 -5.79
CA HIS A 98 1.05 7.68 -5.87
C HIS A 98 0.42 8.92 -5.24
N HIS A 99 0.85 9.32 -4.04
CA HIS A 99 0.36 10.53 -3.38
C HIS A 99 0.72 11.82 -4.12
N ARG A 100 1.92 11.90 -4.69
CA ARG A 100 2.33 13.05 -5.51
C ARG A 100 1.46 13.18 -6.76
N HIS A 101 1.20 12.09 -7.46
CA HIS A 101 0.31 12.08 -8.63
C HIS A 101 -1.13 12.44 -8.27
N ALA A 102 -1.65 11.91 -7.16
CA ALA A 102 -3.00 12.24 -6.69
C ALA A 102 -3.16 13.74 -6.36
N ARG A 103 -2.14 14.37 -5.75
CA ARG A 103 -2.14 15.80 -5.43
C ARG A 103 -1.94 16.69 -6.66
N ALA A 104 -1.27 16.19 -7.70
CA ALA A 104 -1.01 16.94 -8.92
C ALA A 104 -2.19 16.90 -9.92
N GLN A 105 -3.22 16.09 -9.68
CA GLN A 105 -4.41 16.05 -10.54
C GLN A 105 -5.12 17.39 -10.53
N ARG A 106 -5.58 17.82 -11.71
CA ARG A 106 -6.32 19.08 -11.91
C ARG A 106 -7.80 18.80 -12.06
N GLN A 107 -8.60 19.60 -11.37
CA GLN A 107 -10.05 19.55 -11.52
C GLN A 107 -10.47 20.50 -12.64
N CYS A 108 -11.24 20.00 -13.59
CA CYS A 108 -11.85 20.84 -14.63
C CYS A 108 -12.91 21.76 -14.01
N ALA A 109 -12.81 23.05 -14.27
CA ALA A 109 -13.76 24.04 -13.75
C ALA A 109 -15.19 23.85 -14.30
N GLU A 110 -15.30 23.35 -15.55
CA GLU A 110 -16.59 23.21 -16.23
C GLU A 110 -17.36 21.94 -15.85
N CYS A 111 -16.67 20.79 -15.69
CA CYS A 111 -17.35 19.52 -15.45
C CYS A 111 -16.88 18.76 -14.20
N GLY A 112 -15.96 19.33 -13.44
CA GLY A 112 -15.43 18.73 -12.22
C GLY A 112 -14.55 17.49 -12.39
N LEU A 113 -14.26 17.05 -13.64
CA LEU A 113 -13.45 15.87 -13.88
C LEU A 113 -12.00 16.09 -13.47
N LEU A 114 -11.43 15.13 -12.73
CA LEU A 114 -10.01 15.10 -12.39
C LEU A 114 -9.21 14.64 -13.63
N SER A 115 -8.30 15.48 -14.07
CA SER A 115 -7.43 15.25 -15.24
C SER A 115 -5.96 15.14 -14.79
N PRO A 116 -5.12 14.38 -15.49
CA PRO A 116 -3.70 14.30 -15.18
C PRO A 116 -3.02 15.67 -15.32
N PRO A 117 -1.91 15.93 -14.62
CA PRO A 117 -1.23 17.23 -14.64
C PRO A 117 -0.68 17.62 -16.04
N SER A 118 -0.43 16.64 -16.88
CA SER A 118 0.05 16.81 -18.25
C SER A 118 -1.05 17.12 -19.26
N ALA A 119 -2.34 17.01 -18.89
CA ALA A 119 -3.44 17.26 -19.81
C ALA A 119 -3.65 18.75 -20.02
N SER A 120 -3.66 19.20 -21.27
CA SER A 120 -4.00 20.58 -21.66
C SER A 120 -5.50 20.79 -21.82
N TYR A 121 -6.25 19.73 -22.09
CA TYR A 121 -7.70 19.76 -22.29
C TYR A 121 -8.39 18.67 -21.47
N CYS A 122 -9.61 18.96 -21.03
CA CYS A 122 -10.45 17.99 -20.33
C CYS A 122 -10.95 16.91 -21.30
N SER A 123 -10.75 15.64 -20.97
CA SER A 123 -11.18 14.51 -21.82
C SER A 123 -12.70 14.33 -21.88
N ARG A 124 -13.47 14.98 -20.98
CA ARG A 124 -14.93 14.86 -20.92
C ARG A 124 -15.67 15.99 -21.63
N CYS A 125 -15.26 17.24 -21.40
CA CYS A 125 -15.96 18.42 -21.96
C CYS A 125 -15.14 19.23 -22.96
N GLY A 126 -13.86 18.87 -23.21
CA GLY A 126 -12.97 19.58 -24.12
C GLY A 126 -12.46 20.94 -23.62
N ALA A 127 -12.87 21.39 -22.43
CA ALA A 127 -12.44 22.66 -21.87
C ALA A 127 -10.91 22.67 -21.62
N ARG A 128 -10.29 23.82 -21.87
CA ARG A 128 -8.86 24.02 -21.61
C ARG A 128 -8.61 24.02 -20.09
N LEU A 129 -7.69 23.19 -19.65
CA LEU A 129 -7.28 23.16 -18.24
C LEU A 129 -6.26 24.27 -17.99
N ALA A 130 -6.47 25.07 -16.95
CA ALA A 130 -5.58 26.17 -16.61
C ALA A 130 -4.14 25.70 -16.35
N ASP A 131 -3.15 26.40 -16.89
CA ASP A 131 -1.74 26.07 -16.66
C ASP A 131 -1.36 26.25 -15.19
N PRO A 132 -0.63 25.32 -14.55
CA PRO A 132 -0.24 25.44 -13.15
C PRO A 132 0.66 26.64 -12.89
N ALA A 133 1.42 27.08 -13.88
CA ALA A 133 2.26 28.27 -13.81
C ALA A 133 1.44 29.57 -13.70
N ALA A 134 0.28 29.62 -14.34
CA ALA A 134 -0.61 30.79 -14.29
C ALA A 134 -1.34 30.93 -12.95
N ALA A 135 -1.66 29.78 -12.28
CA ALA A 135 -2.32 29.79 -10.97
C ALA A 135 -1.39 30.26 -9.83
N ALA A 136 -0.08 30.01 -9.95
CA ALA A 136 0.91 30.45 -8.97
C ALA A 136 1.22 31.95 -9.04
N GLY A 137 1.02 32.57 -10.21
CA GLY A 137 1.26 34.00 -10.41
C GLY A 137 0.19 34.94 -9.86
N HIS A 138 -1.02 34.44 -9.63
CA HIS A 138 -2.13 35.26 -9.10
C HIS A 138 -2.20 35.33 -7.57
N ALA A 139 -1.47 34.47 -6.85
CA ALA A 139 -1.44 34.48 -5.38
C ALA A 139 -0.45 35.49 -4.77
N SER A 140 0.41 36.13 -5.58
CA SER A 140 1.43 37.08 -5.10
C SER A 140 1.08 38.56 -5.35
N GLY A 141 -0.13 38.85 -5.81
CA GLY A 141 -0.55 40.20 -6.14
C GLY A 141 -1.85 40.62 -5.48
N ALA A 142 -1.92 40.60 -4.14
CA ALA A 142 -2.92 41.37 -3.39
C ALA A 142 -2.23 42.37 -2.49
N PRO A 143 -2.56 43.67 -2.56
CA PRO A 143 -1.97 44.76 -1.77
C PRO A 143 -2.26 44.68 -0.29
#